data_e6837fe2c936376facc4abd5b624ed8d
#
_entry.id   e6837fe2c936376facc4abd5b624ed8d
#
_cell.length_a   1.000
_cell.length_b   1.000
_cell.length_c   1.000
_cell.angle_alpha   90.00
_cell.angle_beta   90.00
_cell.angle_gamma   90.00
#
_symmetry.space_group_name_H-M   'P 1'
#
loop_
_entity.id
_entity.type
_entity.pdbx_description
1 polymer ?
#
loop_
_entity_poly.entity_id
_entity_poly.type
_entity_poly.pdbx_seq_one_letter_code
_entity_poly.pdbx_strand_id
1 'polypeptide(L)'
;FAKAVAGGYPSGGCLFVKKVAECMEIGSHGSTFAGSPLAMGLANAVLDIMLKPGFDKHILEVSEYFFNQLNELKNKFPKIIKEIRGKGLMIGIQFFEEPSKFLTAFHKNRLITVKASDNVIRILPPLNVKKEEIDEGINIINKTLKQ
;
A
#
# COMPACT_ATOMS: atom_id res chain seq x y z
N PHE A 1 13.85 0.55 -6.36
CA PHE A 1 12.39 0.69 -6.53
C PHE A 1 11.85 -0.41 -7.43
N ALA A 2 10.60 -0.77 -7.21
CA ALA A 2 9.92 -1.84 -7.95
C ALA A 2 8.39 -1.71 -7.80
N LYS A 3 7.66 -2.83 -8.00
CA LYS A 3 6.20 -2.93 -7.76
C LYS A 3 5.40 -2.03 -8.69
N ALA A 4 4.70 -1.06 -8.13
CA ALA A 4 3.77 -0.19 -8.85
C ALA A 4 4.45 0.91 -9.70
N VAL A 5 5.78 0.92 -9.83
CA VAL A 5 6.52 1.95 -10.58
C VAL A 5 6.07 2.10 -12.03
N ALA A 6 5.59 1.02 -12.64
CA ALA A 6 5.03 1.03 -14.01
C ALA A 6 3.54 0.66 -14.03
N GLY A 7 2.77 1.07 -13.01
CA GLY A 7 1.32 0.91 -12.95
C GLY A 7 0.83 -0.55 -12.93
N GLY A 8 1.67 -1.49 -12.51
CA GLY A 8 1.38 -2.93 -12.48
C GLY A 8 2.09 -3.74 -13.56
N TYR A 9 2.70 -3.08 -14.56
CA TYR A 9 3.59 -3.78 -15.49
C TYR A 9 4.90 -4.17 -14.78
N PRO A 10 5.45 -5.38 -14.99
CA PRO A 10 6.66 -5.83 -14.34
C PRO A 10 7.84 -4.90 -14.64
N SER A 11 8.29 -4.18 -13.62
CA SER A 11 9.38 -3.22 -13.74
C SER A 11 10.06 -2.99 -12.39
N GLY A 12 11.30 -2.56 -12.45
CA GLY A 12 12.07 -2.16 -11.29
C GLY A 12 13.36 -1.48 -11.68
N GLY A 13 14.00 -0.84 -10.72
CA GLY A 13 15.27 -0.16 -10.96
C GLY A 13 16.01 0.10 -9.66
N CYS A 14 17.23 0.57 -9.82
CA CYS A 14 18.08 0.95 -8.72
C CYS A 14 18.80 2.26 -9.04
N LEU A 15 18.83 3.18 -8.09
CA LEU A 15 19.60 4.42 -8.20
C LEU A 15 20.83 4.31 -7.34
N PHE A 16 21.98 4.67 -7.90
CA PHE A 16 23.27 4.60 -7.23
C PHE A 16 23.91 5.99 -7.14
N VAL A 17 24.61 6.23 -6.07
CA VAL A 17 25.58 7.31 -6.02
C VAL A 17 26.80 6.95 -6.88
N LYS A 18 27.51 7.96 -7.40
CA LYS A 18 28.67 7.78 -8.30
C LYS A 18 29.67 6.74 -7.77
N LYS A 19 30.05 6.84 -6.50
CA LYS A 19 31.00 5.93 -5.85
C LYS A 19 30.59 4.44 -5.96
N VAL A 20 29.29 4.14 -5.90
CA VAL A 20 28.79 2.76 -6.05
C VAL A 20 28.77 2.36 -7.51
N ALA A 21 28.37 3.28 -8.41
CA ALA A 21 28.39 3.01 -9.85
C ALA A 21 29.78 2.69 -10.39
N GLU A 22 30.83 3.32 -9.86
CA GLU A 22 32.22 3.08 -10.22
C GLU A 22 32.73 1.66 -9.85
N CYS A 23 32.04 0.98 -8.93
CA CYS A 23 32.34 -0.41 -8.58
C CYS A 23 31.67 -1.44 -9.51
N MET A 24 30.83 -0.98 -10.44
CA MET A 24 30.09 -1.87 -11.34
C MET A 24 30.81 -1.97 -12.68
N GLU A 25 31.22 -3.17 -13.02
CA GLU A 25 31.90 -3.48 -14.29
C GLU A 25 30.92 -4.09 -15.29
N ILE A 26 31.34 -4.19 -16.54
CA ILE A 26 30.57 -4.87 -17.59
C ILE A 26 30.34 -6.33 -17.15
N GLY A 27 29.08 -6.74 -17.12
CA GLY A 27 28.68 -8.08 -16.67
C GLY A 27 28.42 -8.24 -15.17
N SER A 28 28.64 -7.21 -14.34
CA SER A 28 28.34 -7.25 -12.91
C SER A 28 26.84 -7.43 -12.64
N HIS A 29 26.00 -6.90 -13.49
CA HIS A 29 24.55 -7.01 -13.43
C HIS A 29 23.94 -6.93 -14.81
N GLY A 30 22.86 -7.70 -15.03
CA GLY A 30 22.12 -7.67 -16.29
C GLY A 30 20.74 -8.27 -16.15
N SER A 31 19.85 -7.88 -17.05
CA SER A 31 18.52 -8.44 -17.19
C SER A 31 18.11 -8.36 -18.66
N THR A 32 17.54 -9.44 -19.20
CA THR A 32 17.07 -9.51 -20.60
C THR A 32 16.04 -8.41 -20.91
N PHE A 33 15.20 -8.06 -19.94
CA PHE A 33 14.16 -7.04 -20.11
C PHE A 33 14.53 -5.66 -19.56
N ALA A 34 15.79 -5.45 -19.14
CA ALA A 34 16.23 -4.14 -18.67
C ALA A 34 16.07 -3.10 -19.78
N GLY A 35 15.53 -1.94 -19.43
CA GLY A 35 15.31 -0.84 -20.37
C GLY A 35 14.21 -1.12 -21.41
N SER A 36 13.34 -2.08 -21.21
CA SER A 36 12.19 -2.33 -22.09
C SER A 36 11.44 -1.02 -22.40
N PRO A 37 11.28 -0.62 -23.66
CA PRO A 37 10.61 0.65 -24.01
C PRO A 37 9.20 0.76 -23.45
N LEU A 38 8.43 -0.34 -23.45
CA LEU A 38 7.10 -0.38 -22.89
C LEU A 38 7.11 -0.12 -21.38
N ALA A 39 8.00 -0.82 -20.64
CA ALA A 39 8.12 -0.64 -19.20
C ALA A 39 8.53 0.80 -18.83
N MET A 40 9.47 1.37 -19.59
CA MET A 40 9.94 2.74 -19.38
C MET A 40 8.86 3.78 -19.72
N GLY A 41 8.11 3.58 -20.80
CA GLY A 41 6.99 4.43 -21.16
C GLY A 41 5.89 4.44 -20.07
N LEU A 42 5.53 3.26 -19.56
CA LEU A 42 4.56 3.15 -18.48
C LEU A 42 5.07 3.77 -17.17
N ALA A 43 6.34 3.55 -16.81
CA ALA A 43 6.95 4.14 -15.62
C ALA A 43 6.96 5.68 -15.71
N ASN A 44 7.31 6.26 -16.87
CA ASN A 44 7.26 7.69 -17.07
C ASN A 44 5.83 8.23 -16.93
N ALA A 45 4.83 7.57 -17.52
CA ALA A 45 3.43 7.98 -17.39
C ALA A 45 2.95 7.96 -15.92
N VAL A 46 3.37 6.97 -15.13
CA VAL A 46 3.09 6.92 -13.68
C VAL A 46 3.77 8.09 -12.95
N LEU A 47 5.05 8.34 -13.24
CA LEU A 47 5.77 9.46 -12.64
C LEU A 47 5.15 10.81 -13.00
N ASP A 48 4.73 11.01 -14.23
CA ASP A 48 4.04 12.23 -14.68
C ASP A 48 2.74 12.48 -13.90
N ILE A 49 2.03 11.41 -13.51
CA ILE A 49 0.84 11.52 -12.66
C ILE A 49 1.23 11.88 -11.23
N MET A 50 2.23 11.18 -10.67
CA MET A 50 2.65 11.36 -9.29
C MET A 50 3.29 12.73 -9.02
N LEU A 51 3.95 13.29 -10.03
CA LEU A 51 4.61 14.60 -9.93
C LEU A 51 3.66 15.79 -10.22
N LYS A 52 2.39 15.53 -10.53
CA LYS A 52 1.41 16.62 -10.68
C LYS A 52 1.24 17.39 -9.37
N PRO A 53 1.16 18.73 -9.43
CA PRO A 53 0.87 19.54 -8.25
C PRO A 53 -0.40 19.05 -7.54
N GLY A 54 -0.32 18.86 -6.23
CA GLY A 54 -1.45 18.44 -5.40
C GLY A 54 -1.65 16.93 -5.28
N PHE A 55 -0.92 16.09 -6.01
CA PHE A 55 -1.04 14.63 -5.87
C PHE A 55 -0.53 14.16 -4.49
N ASP A 56 0.58 14.68 -4.04
CA ASP A 56 1.13 14.46 -2.70
C ASP A 56 0.19 14.95 -1.59
N LYS A 57 -0.40 16.14 -1.77
CA LYS A 57 -1.39 16.71 -0.85
C LYS A 57 -2.61 15.79 -0.74
N HIS A 58 -3.12 15.30 -1.86
CA HIS A 58 -4.22 14.32 -1.87
C HIS A 58 -3.88 13.09 -1.03
N ILE A 59 -2.68 12.50 -1.22
CA ILE A 59 -2.26 11.31 -0.45
C ILE A 59 -2.22 11.61 1.04
N LEU A 60 -1.71 12.77 1.45
CA LEU A 60 -1.67 13.17 2.86
C LEU A 60 -3.08 13.30 3.44
N GLU A 61 -3.98 13.99 2.75
CA GLU A 61 -5.36 14.20 3.19
C GLU A 61 -6.15 12.89 3.32
N VAL A 62 -6.06 12.00 2.32
CA VAL A 62 -6.80 10.73 2.38
C VAL A 62 -6.18 9.75 3.37
N SER A 63 -4.86 9.79 3.58
CA SER A 63 -4.21 8.96 4.59
C SER A 63 -4.59 9.39 6.01
N GLU A 64 -4.59 10.68 6.32
CA GLU A 64 -5.04 11.22 7.59
C GLU A 64 -6.50 10.85 7.86
N TYR A 65 -7.36 11.04 6.86
CA TYR A 65 -8.77 10.65 6.94
C TYR A 65 -8.91 9.15 7.27
N PHE A 66 -8.17 8.29 6.57
CA PHE A 66 -8.23 6.84 6.78
C PHE A 66 -7.74 6.44 8.17
N PHE A 67 -6.62 7.01 8.63
CA PHE A 67 -6.12 6.78 9.99
C PHE A 67 -7.14 7.17 11.06
N ASN A 68 -7.82 8.29 10.90
CA ASN A 68 -8.86 8.74 11.83
C ASN A 68 -10.01 7.75 11.90
N GLN A 69 -10.53 7.30 10.75
CA GLN A 69 -11.59 6.29 10.68
C GLN A 69 -11.18 4.94 11.31
N LEU A 70 -9.96 4.49 11.09
CA LEU A 70 -9.44 3.26 11.69
C LEU A 70 -9.23 3.40 13.20
N ASN A 71 -8.80 4.56 13.69
CA ASN A 71 -8.71 4.81 15.13
C ASN A 71 -10.07 4.85 15.81
N GLU A 72 -11.11 5.37 15.15
CA GLU A 72 -12.49 5.26 15.64
C GLU A 72 -12.93 3.80 15.76
N LEU A 73 -12.60 2.96 14.76
CA LEU A 73 -12.85 1.51 14.84
C LEU A 73 -12.08 0.86 15.99
N LYS A 74 -10.80 1.21 16.19
CA LYS A 74 -10.03 0.74 17.34
C LYS A 74 -10.70 1.09 18.65
N ASN A 75 -11.17 2.32 18.82
CA ASN A 75 -11.88 2.76 20.02
C ASN A 75 -13.19 2.01 20.24
N LYS A 76 -13.86 1.63 19.14
CA LYS A 76 -15.10 0.84 19.17
C LYS A 76 -14.86 -0.64 19.48
N PHE A 77 -13.72 -1.19 19.07
CA PHE A 77 -13.34 -2.59 19.26
C PHE A 77 -12.02 -2.75 20.04
N PRO A 78 -11.89 -2.17 21.25
CA PRO A 78 -10.63 -2.10 21.99
C PRO A 78 -10.12 -3.47 22.47
N LYS A 79 -10.96 -4.49 22.48
CA LYS A 79 -10.59 -5.88 22.83
C LYS A 79 -10.15 -6.71 21.62
N ILE A 80 -10.35 -6.20 20.40
CA ILE A 80 -10.05 -6.90 19.14
C ILE A 80 -8.86 -6.24 18.46
N ILE A 81 -8.90 -4.91 18.28
CA ILE A 81 -7.83 -4.14 17.64
C ILE A 81 -6.85 -3.65 18.71
N LYS A 82 -5.61 -4.08 18.61
CA LYS A 82 -4.51 -3.67 19.49
C LYS A 82 -3.95 -2.32 19.09
N GLU A 83 -3.63 -2.16 17.81
CA GLU A 83 -2.95 -0.98 17.27
C GLU A 83 -3.31 -0.71 15.82
N ILE A 84 -3.33 0.58 15.44
CA ILE A 84 -3.32 1.04 14.05
C ILE A 84 -1.97 1.69 13.81
N ARG A 85 -1.21 1.18 12.85
CA ARG A 85 0.13 1.68 12.53
C ARG A 85 0.39 1.74 11.03
N GLY A 86 1.30 2.61 10.60
CA GLY A 86 1.68 2.73 9.20
C GLY A 86 2.15 4.14 8.85
N LYS A 87 2.33 4.37 7.56
CA LYS A 87 2.68 5.68 7.01
C LYS A 87 2.01 5.86 5.65
N GLY A 88 1.40 7.02 5.43
CA GLY A 88 0.61 7.25 4.23
C GLY A 88 -0.51 6.22 4.12
N LEU A 89 -0.68 5.65 2.94
CA LEU A 89 -1.70 4.64 2.67
C LEU A 89 -1.25 3.18 2.92
N MET A 90 -0.04 2.97 3.43
CA MET A 90 0.39 1.65 3.90
C MET A 90 0.03 1.51 5.38
N ILE A 91 -1.09 0.88 5.67
CA ILE A 91 -1.66 0.83 7.01
C ILE A 91 -1.79 -0.62 7.47
N GLY A 92 -1.44 -0.88 8.73
CA GLY A 92 -1.62 -2.14 9.41
C GLY A 92 -2.60 -2.03 10.56
N ILE A 93 -3.55 -2.95 10.59
CA ILE A 93 -4.42 -3.18 11.74
C ILE A 93 -3.83 -4.36 12.50
N GLN A 94 -3.28 -4.12 13.69
CA GLN A 94 -2.80 -5.18 14.57
C GLN A 94 -3.94 -5.67 15.47
N PHE A 95 -4.11 -6.97 15.53
CA PHE A 95 -5.09 -7.65 16.37
C PHE A 95 -4.42 -8.25 17.61
N PHE A 96 -5.17 -8.44 18.69
CA PHE A 96 -4.65 -9.17 19.86
C PHE A 96 -4.44 -10.64 19.56
N GLU A 97 -5.33 -11.23 18.77
CA GLU A 97 -5.28 -12.63 18.35
C GLU A 97 -4.94 -12.77 16.87
N GLU A 98 -4.68 -14.00 16.44
CA GLU A 98 -4.42 -14.36 15.06
C GLU A 98 -5.61 -13.98 14.15
N PRO A 99 -5.41 -13.13 13.11
CA PRO A 99 -6.49 -12.47 12.41
C PRO A 99 -7.04 -13.20 11.18
N SER A 100 -6.70 -14.47 10.94
CA SER A 100 -7.10 -15.20 9.72
C SER A 100 -8.62 -15.27 9.53
N LYS A 101 -9.38 -15.35 10.62
CA LYS A 101 -10.85 -15.28 10.55
C LYS A 101 -11.37 -13.97 9.96
N PHE A 102 -10.77 -12.84 10.39
CA PHE A 102 -11.11 -11.52 9.85
C PHE A 102 -10.64 -11.35 8.41
N LEU A 103 -9.42 -11.81 8.09
CA LEU A 103 -8.91 -11.80 6.72
C LEU A 103 -9.86 -12.54 5.76
N THR A 104 -10.28 -13.74 6.12
CA THR A 104 -11.22 -14.53 5.32
C THR A 104 -12.57 -13.82 5.17
N ALA A 105 -13.08 -13.23 6.25
CA ALA A 105 -14.34 -12.50 6.22
C ALA A 105 -14.25 -11.20 5.40
N PHE A 106 -13.12 -10.47 5.45
CA PHE A 106 -12.88 -9.31 4.59
C PHE A 106 -12.92 -9.71 3.12
N HIS A 107 -12.20 -10.79 2.73
CA HIS A 107 -12.20 -11.27 1.35
C HIS A 107 -13.60 -11.70 0.87
N LYS A 108 -14.37 -12.40 1.70
CA LYS A 108 -15.78 -12.74 1.41
C LYS A 108 -16.65 -11.50 1.16
N ASN A 109 -16.36 -10.42 1.86
CA ASN A 109 -17.04 -9.13 1.69
C ASN A 109 -16.37 -8.22 0.65
N ARG A 110 -15.51 -8.77 -0.22
CA ARG A 110 -14.84 -8.07 -1.33
C ARG A 110 -13.85 -6.98 -0.90
N LEU A 111 -13.34 -7.03 0.34
CA LEU A 111 -12.26 -6.19 0.80
C LEU A 111 -10.95 -7.00 0.74
N ILE A 112 -10.15 -6.74 -0.29
CA ILE A 112 -8.86 -7.42 -0.48
C ILE A 112 -7.83 -6.81 0.46
N THR A 113 -7.32 -7.65 1.35
CA THR A 113 -6.29 -7.29 2.34
C THR A 113 -5.25 -8.40 2.42
N VAL A 114 -4.11 -8.15 3.05
CA VAL A 114 -3.00 -9.10 3.14
C VAL A 114 -2.57 -9.29 4.58
N LYS A 115 -2.39 -10.55 5.00
CA LYS A 115 -1.79 -10.87 6.29
C LYS A 115 -0.32 -10.46 6.31
N ALA A 116 0.10 -9.88 7.43
CA ALA A 116 1.50 -9.57 7.73
C ALA A 116 1.91 -10.22 9.07
N SER A 117 3.17 -10.04 9.46
CA SER A 117 3.68 -10.53 10.76
C SER A 117 2.94 -9.87 11.93
N ASP A 118 3.09 -10.44 13.13
CA ASP A 118 2.61 -9.88 14.40
C ASP A 118 1.10 -9.64 14.47
N ASN A 119 0.32 -10.58 13.94
CA ASN A 119 -1.14 -10.50 13.92
C ASN A 119 -1.68 -9.24 13.19
N VAL A 120 -0.99 -8.78 12.15
CA VAL A 120 -1.38 -7.61 11.38
C VAL A 120 -2.09 -8.01 10.10
N ILE A 121 -3.18 -7.34 9.79
CA ILE A 121 -3.76 -7.26 8.45
C ILE A 121 -3.34 -5.92 7.84
N ARG A 122 -2.64 -5.99 6.70
CA ARG A 122 -2.20 -4.81 5.95
C ARG A 122 -3.25 -4.40 4.93
N ILE A 123 -3.55 -3.12 4.92
CA ILE A 123 -4.40 -2.46 3.93
C ILE A 123 -3.52 -1.52 3.12
N LEU A 124 -3.64 -1.58 1.80
CA LEU A 124 -2.85 -0.80 0.87
C LEU A 124 -3.71 -0.41 -0.35
N PRO A 125 -4.56 0.60 -0.22
CA PRO A 125 -5.34 1.10 -1.35
C PRO A 125 -4.46 1.81 -2.38
N PRO A 126 -4.94 2.02 -3.61
CA PRO A 126 -4.23 2.81 -4.61
C PRO A 126 -4.07 4.27 -4.14
N LEU A 127 -3.00 4.94 -4.62
CA LEU A 127 -2.67 6.31 -4.20
C LEU A 127 -3.75 7.35 -4.60
N ASN A 128 -4.60 7.04 -5.56
CA ASN A 128 -5.72 7.87 -6.00
C ASN A 128 -7.06 7.48 -5.37
N VAL A 129 -7.04 6.71 -4.28
CA VAL A 129 -8.24 6.32 -3.54
C VAL A 129 -9.04 7.54 -3.09
N LYS A 130 -10.37 7.44 -3.16
CA LYS A 130 -11.28 8.49 -2.71
C LYS A 130 -11.80 8.20 -1.30
N LYS A 131 -12.33 9.24 -0.64
CA LYS A 131 -12.90 9.10 0.71
C LYS A 131 -14.08 8.14 0.75
N GLU A 132 -14.92 8.15 -0.29
CA GLU A 132 -16.06 7.26 -0.42
C GLU A 132 -15.67 5.79 -0.47
N GLU A 133 -14.54 5.47 -1.14
CA GLU A 133 -13.99 4.12 -1.22
C GLU A 133 -13.38 3.69 0.14
N ILE A 134 -12.78 4.63 0.86
CA ILE A 134 -12.31 4.41 2.23
C ILE A 134 -13.50 4.10 3.15
N ASP A 135 -14.58 4.87 3.06
CA ASP A 135 -15.79 4.67 3.85
C ASP A 135 -16.42 3.30 3.59
N GLU A 136 -16.44 2.86 2.33
CA GLU A 136 -16.90 1.50 1.98
C GLU A 136 -16.03 0.44 2.68
N GLY A 137 -14.71 0.56 2.60
CA GLY A 137 -13.77 -0.34 3.28
C GLY A 137 -13.95 -0.35 4.80
N ILE A 138 -14.08 0.81 5.42
CA ILE A 138 -14.35 0.97 6.86
C ILE A 138 -15.66 0.29 7.26
N ASN A 139 -16.71 0.46 6.46
CA ASN A 139 -18.00 -0.18 6.71
C ASN A 139 -17.92 -1.71 6.66
N ILE A 140 -17.15 -2.27 5.71
CA ILE A 140 -16.91 -3.70 5.64
C ILE A 140 -16.17 -4.19 6.88
N ILE A 141 -15.08 -3.49 7.29
CA ILE A 141 -14.33 -3.82 8.49
C ILE A 141 -15.24 -3.79 9.73
N ASN A 142 -16.00 -2.71 9.91
CA ASN A 142 -16.90 -2.53 11.03
C ASN A 142 -17.98 -3.63 11.11
N LYS A 143 -18.57 -4.03 9.98
CA LYS A 143 -19.55 -5.13 9.93
C LYS A 143 -18.92 -6.47 10.31
N THR A 144 -17.70 -6.72 9.83
CA THR A 144 -16.98 -7.97 10.09
C THR A 144 -16.56 -8.11 11.55
N LEU A 145 -16.12 -7.01 12.18
CA LEU A 145 -15.68 -7.03 13.58
C LEU A 145 -16.84 -7.16 14.58
N LYS A 146 -18.09 -7.00 14.15
CA LYS A 146 -19.29 -7.20 14.98
C LYS A 146 -19.76 -8.66 15.06
N GLN A 147 -19.25 -9.51 14.15
CA GLN A 147 -19.58 -10.95 14.09
C GLN A 147 -18.72 -11.74 15.08
#